data_f69e5367a330e2471f89cba203945225
#
_entry.id   f69e5367a330e2471f89cba203945225
#
_cell.length_a   1.000
_cell.length_b   1.000
_cell.length_c   1.000
_cell.angle_alpha   90.00
_cell.angle_beta   90.00
_cell.angle_gamma   90.00
#
_symmetry.space_group_name_H-M   'P 1'
#
loop_
_entity.id
_entity.type
_entity.pdbx_description
1 polymer ?
#
loop_
_entity_poly.entity_id
_entity_poly.type
_entity_poly.pdbx_seq_one_letter_code
_entity_poly.pdbx_strand_id
1 'polypeptide(L)'
;MWYTLTLEARDGSRRDIRYNPHTSEIEGIDLGPLDERDWLTAPRVSKSMPVGKSRAPKVLKIQLGLSCNYSCSYCSQAHQIGDATLSKLTDVEAFFTNLDSWLKGAPEQIELWGGEPFVYWAKLKRLIPALAERFPTARFLIITNGSLLDREKLDLIVKYDIDIGLSHDGPGQGQRGPDPLDDPERRHWIEALLAEREDHVSINTVLTAENHDLDAIKVWFQERLGLDVPISLEGVVNVYDAATLLGAGRLEEADLHSLRRSLFESLATDPKAFGLDKRLRDFIMSLKVHRPIEALGQKCGMDRPEHIAVDLRGNVMTCQNTGAKGKHKIGHVDDFDAIALNTATHFAFRDECMSCPVVQLCKGSCMFLEGEFFKQSCANEFAFNMGIMMAAVWHLTGMVVVGVEGCG
;
A
#
# COMPACT_ATOMS: atom_id res chain seq x y z
N MET A 1 2.14 -11.12 24.75
CA MET A 1 3.20 -10.17 25.24
C MET A 1 2.52 -8.84 25.54
N TRP A 2 2.80 -8.24 26.70
CA TRP A 2 2.23 -6.95 27.08
C TRP A 2 3.28 -5.84 26.93
N TYR A 3 2.82 -4.63 26.68
CA TYR A 3 3.64 -3.41 26.67
C TYR A 3 3.06 -2.43 27.68
N THR A 4 3.95 -1.73 28.40
CA THR A 4 3.59 -0.53 29.14
C THR A 4 3.77 0.67 28.22
N LEU A 5 2.71 1.45 28.05
CA LEU A 5 2.73 2.72 27.34
C LEU A 5 2.66 3.83 28.38
N THR A 6 3.74 4.60 28.53
CA THR A 6 3.74 5.78 29.39
C THR A 6 3.14 6.96 28.66
N LEU A 7 2.07 7.51 29.19
CA LEU A 7 1.33 8.63 28.65
C LEU A 7 1.64 9.91 29.43
N GLU A 8 1.76 11.03 28.73
CA GLU A 8 1.98 12.35 29.33
C GLU A 8 0.87 13.32 28.90
N ALA A 9 0.24 13.97 29.88
CA ALA A 9 -0.75 15.01 29.65
C ALA A 9 -0.08 16.36 29.43
N ARG A 10 -0.87 17.37 28.98
CA ARG A 10 -0.38 18.75 28.73
C ARG A 10 0.19 19.44 29.96
N ASP A 11 -0.25 19.05 31.15
CA ASP A 11 0.25 19.59 32.44
C ASP A 11 1.51 18.88 32.96
N GLY A 12 2.05 17.92 32.18
CA GLY A 12 3.22 17.13 32.53
C GLY A 12 2.91 15.91 33.43
N SER A 13 1.67 15.69 33.83
CA SER A 13 1.29 14.50 34.58
C SER A 13 1.41 13.25 33.72
N ARG A 14 1.87 12.15 34.35
CA ARG A 14 2.10 10.88 33.65
C ARG A 14 1.25 9.77 34.24
N ARG A 15 0.84 8.85 33.38
CA ARG A 15 0.25 7.57 33.76
C ARG A 15 0.64 6.47 32.79
N ASP A 16 0.63 5.24 33.27
CA ASP A 16 0.88 4.07 32.47
C ASP A 16 -0.43 3.40 32.10
N ILE A 17 -0.47 2.86 30.88
CA ILE A 17 -1.50 1.94 30.40
C ILE A 17 -0.81 0.69 29.88
N ARG A 18 -1.53 -0.43 29.80
CA ARG A 18 -1.00 -1.69 29.28
C ARG A 18 -1.68 -2.06 27.98
N TYR A 19 -0.91 -2.51 27.02
CA TYR A 19 -1.39 -2.88 25.68
C TYR A 19 -0.81 -4.22 25.24
N ASN A 20 -1.66 -5.11 24.73
CA ASN A 20 -1.26 -6.40 24.17
C ASN A 20 -1.49 -6.39 22.65
N PRO A 21 -0.43 -6.30 21.80
CA PRO A 21 -0.58 -6.28 20.35
C PRO A 21 -1.09 -7.59 19.74
N HIS A 22 -1.03 -8.72 20.48
CA HIS A 22 -1.51 -10.00 19.97
C HIS A 22 -3.03 -10.17 20.11
N THR A 23 -3.61 -9.60 21.15
CA THR A 23 -5.05 -9.69 21.43
C THR A 23 -5.76 -8.36 21.22
N SER A 24 -5.03 -7.28 20.96
CA SER A 24 -5.52 -5.89 20.93
C SER A 24 -6.19 -5.46 22.25
N GLU A 25 -5.93 -6.16 23.37
CA GLU A 25 -6.41 -5.73 24.68
C GLU A 25 -5.63 -4.49 25.15
N ILE A 26 -6.34 -3.58 25.78
CA ILE A 26 -5.76 -2.38 26.38
C ILE A 26 -6.36 -2.17 27.76
N GLU A 27 -5.51 -1.96 28.77
CA GLU A 27 -5.91 -1.69 30.13
C GLU A 27 -5.60 -0.22 30.50
N GLY A 28 -6.45 0.38 31.32
CA GLY A 28 -6.28 1.79 31.74
C GLY A 28 -6.97 2.80 30.82
N ILE A 29 -7.71 2.35 29.80
CA ILE A 29 -8.58 3.17 28.94
C ILE A 29 -9.98 2.53 28.93
N ASP A 30 -11.01 3.31 29.15
CA ASP A 30 -12.39 2.86 28.96
C ASP A 30 -12.80 3.06 27.50
N LEU A 31 -12.98 1.95 26.79
CA LEU A 31 -13.43 1.93 25.40
C LEU A 31 -14.93 1.66 25.25
N GLY A 32 -15.65 1.58 26.38
CA GLY A 32 -17.04 1.11 26.44
C GLY A 32 -17.18 -0.40 26.31
N PRO A 33 -18.39 -0.92 26.09
CA PRO A 33 -18.61 -2.34 26.00
C PRO A 33 -17.87 -2.97 24.83
N LEU A 34 -17.36 -4.19 25.06
CA LEU A 34 -16.68 -4.98 24.04
C LEU A 34 -17.67 -5.33 22.92
N ASP A 35 -17.27 -5.09 21.67
CA ASP A 35 -18.01 -5.52 20.49
C ASP A 35 -17.52 -6.93 20.11
N GLU A 36 -18.29 -7.95 20.46
CA GLU A 36 -17.96 -9.34 20.16
C GLU A 36 -18.06 -9.62 18.66
N ARG A 37 -16.97 -10.12 18.06
CA ARG A 37 -16.91 -10.51 16.66
C ARG A 37 -16.34 -11.91 16.49
N ASP A 38 -16.85 -12.63 15.49
CA ASP A 38 -16.25 -13.89 15.07
C ASP A 38 -15.02 -13.62 14.18
N TRP A 39 -13.84 -13.87 14.73
CA TRP A 39 -12.55 -13.74 14.05
C TRP A 39 -12.13 -15.00 13.28
N LEU A 40 -12.87 -16.10 13.41
CA LEU A 40 -12.52 -17.39 12.80
C LEU A 40 -12.67 -17.41 11.27
N THR A 41 -13.32 -16.40 10.70
CA THR A 41 -13.49 -16.25 9.24
C THR A 41 -12.23 -15.75 8.53
N ALA A 42 -11.24 -15.23 9.25
CA ALA A 42 -9.98 -14.81 8.64
C ALA A 42 -9.17 -16.02 8.15
N PRO A 43 -8.63 -15.99 6.93
CA PRO A 43 -7.79 -17.08 6.43
C PRO A 43 -6.58 -17.27 7.35
N ARG A 44 -6.42 -18.46 7.91
CA ARG A 44 -5.21 -18.80 8.67
C ARG A 44 -4.10 -19.17 7.69
N VAL A 45 -3.00 -18.41 7.73
CA VAL A 45 -1.78 -18.76 7.00
C VAL A 45 -1.04 -19.88 7.73
N SER A 46 -0.35 -20.72 6.97
CA SER A 46 0.49 -21.80 7.50
C SER A 46 1.91 -21.66 6.96
N LYS A 47 2.91 -21.97 7.80
CA LYS A 47 4.31 -22.00 7.37
C LYS A 47 4.60 -23.09 6.36
N SER A 48 3.84 -24.19 6.41
CA SER A 48 4.07 -25.41 5.60
C SER A 48 3.03 -25.62 4.50
N MET A 49 1.90 -24.93 4.54
CA MET A 49 0.83 -25.06 3.54
C MET A 49 0.66 -23.77 2.76
N PRO A 50 1.04 -23.72 1.49
CA PRO A 50 0.82 -22.56 0.63
C PRO A 50 -0.67 -22.21 0.50
N VAL A 51 -0.96 -20.93 0.23
CA VAL A 51 -2.31 -20.44 0.03
C VAL A 51 -2.67 -20.44 -1.45
N GLY A 52 -3.73 -21.14 -1.82
CA GLY A 52 -4.30 -21.11 -3.16
C GLY A 52 -4.97 -19.78 -3.49
N LYS A 53 -5.39 -19.63 -4.76
CA LYS A 53 -6.13 -18.47 -5.24
C LYS A 53 -7.57 -18.83 -5.61
N SER A 54 -8.48 -17.87 -5.50
CA SER A 54 -9.88 -18.05 -5.86
C SER A 54 -10.09 -17.86 -7.36
N ARG A 55 -10.92 -18.71 -7.98
CA ARG A 55 -11.43 -18.50 -9.34
C ARG A 55 -12.50 -17.40 -9.42
N ALA A 56 -12.97 -16.90 -8.27
CA ALA A 56 -13.86 -15.74 -8.14
C ALA A 56 -13.15 -14.67 -7.27
N PRO A 57 -12.10 -14.03 -7.78
CA PRO A 57 -11.38 -13.01 -7.04
C PRO A 57 -12.25 -11.76 -6.86
N LYS A 58 -12.14 -11.13 -5.69
CA LYS A 58 -12.68 -9.79 -5.45
C LYS A 58 -11.80 -8.71 -6.07
N VAL A 59 -10.48 -8.89 -6.02
CA VAL A 59 -9.50 -7.97 -6.61
C VAL A 59 -8.68 -8.68 -7.66
N LEU A 60 -8.84 -8.25 -8.91
CA LEU A 60 -8.07 -8.71 -10.06
C LEU A 60 -7.04 -7.66 -10.45
N LYS A 61 -5.75 -7.96 -10.24
CA LYS A 61 -4.65 -7.10 -10.64
C LYS A 61 -4.05 -7.60 -11.94
N ILE A 62 -4.10 -6.78 -12.98
CA ILE A 62 -3.60 -7.12 -14.33
C ILE A 62 -2.30 -6.38 -14.56
N GLN A 63 -1.19 -7.13 -14.69
CA GLN A 63 0.11 -6.57 -15.03
C GLN A 63 0.29 -6.49 -16.55
N LEU A 64 0.44 -5.26 -17.05
CA LEU A 64 0.63 -4.94 -18.47
C LEU A 64 2.06 -5.19 -18.95
N GLY A 65 3.01 -5.19 -18.02
CA GLY A 65 4.45 -5.29 -18.17
C GLY A 65 5.18 -4.42 -17.15
N LEU A 66 6.52 -4.46 -17.12
CA LEU A 66 7.34 -3.76 -16.13
C LEU A 66 8.12 -2.56 -16.69
N SER A 67 7.91 -2.17 -17.96
CA SER A 67 8.54 -0.98 -18.52
C SER A 67 7.96 0.29 -17.88
N CYS A 68 8.83 1.23 -17.57
CA CYS A 68 8.50 2.53 -17.03
C CYS A 68 9.32 3.61 -17.74
N ASN A 69 8.79 4.80 -17.83
CA ASN A 69 9.51 5.98 -18.33
C ASN A 69 10.23 6.76 -17.21
N TYR A 70 10.09 6.32 -15.97
CA TYR A 70 10.86 6.80 -14.81
C TYR A 70 11.75 5.69 -14.25
N SER A 71 12.75 6.10 -13.43
CA SER A 71 13.70 5.20 -12.75
C SER A 71 13.84 5.61 -11.28
N CYS A 72 12.74 5.53 -10.54
CA CYS A 72 12.71 5.88 -9.11
C CYS A 72 13.80 5.15 -8.34
N SER A 73 14.56 5.88 -7.50
CA SER A 73 15.70 5.32 -6.74
C SER A 73 15.28 4.21 -5.75
N TYR A 74 14.02 4.20 -5.32
CA TYR A 74 13.44 3.23 -4.37
C TYR A 74 12.44 2.26 -5.02
N CYS A 75 12.40 2.17 -6.35
CA CYS A 75 11.41 1.37 -7.07
C CYS A 75 11.58 -0.13 -6.79
N SER A 76 10.55 -0.77 -6.24
CA SER A 76 10.55 -2.23 -6.01
C SER A 76 10.66 -3.05 -7.28
N GLN A 77 10.42 -2.44 -8.45
CA GLN A 77 10.49 -3.09 -9.76
C GLN A 77 11.85 -2.87 -10.45
N ALA A 78 12.71 -1.96 -9.96
CA ALA A 78 13.95 -1.55 -10.63
C ALA A 78 14.86 -2.75 -11.00
N HIS A 79 15.01 -3.71 -10.09
CA HIS A 79 15.80 -4.92 -10.32
C HIS A 79 15.14 -5.95 -11.24
N GLN A 80 13.89 -5.72 -11.67
CA GLN A 80 13.11 -6.59 -12.55
C GLN A 80 12.87 -5.98 -13.95
N ILE A 81 13.22 -4.68 -14.15
CA ILE A 81 13.00 -3.96 -15.42
C ILE A 81 13.74 -4.61 -16.59
N GLY A 82 14.87 -5.27 -16.36
CA GLY A 82 15.63 -6.00 -17.38
C GLY A 82 14.96 -7.33 -17.83
N ASP A 83 13.84 -7.71 -17.23
CA ASP A 83 13.05 -8.85 -17.66
C ASP A 83 12.07 -8.43 -18.77
N ALA A 84 12.65 -8.18 -19.93
CA ALA A 84 11.93 -7.79 -21.14
C ALA A 84 11.14 -8.96 -21.78
N THR A 85 10.37 -9.70 -21.02
CA THR A 85 9.24 -10.43 -21.58
C THR A 85 8.15 -9.41 -21.91
N LEU A 86 8.46 -8.62 -22.95
CA LEU A 86 7.55 -7.61 -23.48
C LEU A 86 6.24 -8.30 -23.84
N SER A 87 5.20 -8.07 -23.05
CA SER A 87 3.87 -8.49 -23.45
C SER A 87 3.50 -7.77 -24.74
N LYS A 88 3.08 -8.52 -25.74
CA LYS A 88 2.70 -8.00 -27.06
C LYS A 88 1.26 -7.52 -27.03
N LEU A 89 0.85 -6.75 -28.02
CA LEU A 89 -0.56 -6.34 -28.16
C LEU A 89 -1.48 -7.55 -28.40
N THR A 90 -0.97 -8.59 -29.09
CA THR A 90 -1.65 -9.87 -29.29
C THR A 90 -1.88 -10.66 -28.00
N ASP A 91 -1.16 -10.36 -26.92
CA ASP A 91 -1.36 -11.02 -25.63
C ASP A 91 -2.69 -10.55 -24.98
N VAL A 92 -3.26 -9.42 -25.45
CA VAL A 92 -4.57 -8.94 -24.97
C VAL A 92 -5.72 -9.87 -25.39
N GLU A 93 -5.72 -10.33 -26.65
CA GLU A 93 -6.72 -11.29 -27.15
C GLU A 93 -6.57 -12.65 -26.46
N ALA A 94 -5.34 -13.11 -26.28
CA ALA A 94 -5.03 -14.34 -25.55
C ALA A 94 -5.46 -14.24 -24.09
N PHE A 95 -5.28 -13.07 -23.44
CA PHE A 95 -5.72 -12.83 -22.07
C PHE A 95 -7.23 -13.04 -21.91
N PHE A 96 -8.07 -12.48 -22.80
CA PHE A 96 -9.52 -12.66 -22.72
C PHE A 96 -9.94 -14.12 -22.94
N THR A 97 -9.33 -14.80 -23.89
CA THR A 97 -9.57 -16.23 -24.11
C THR A 97 -9.24 -17.06 -22.88
N ASN A 98 -8.11 -16.78 -22.23
CA ASN A 98 -7.71 -17.46 -21.00
C ASN A 98 -8.60 -17.07 -19.81
N LEU A 99 -9.02 -15.80 -19.73
CA LEU A 99 -9.89 -15.32 -18.66
C LEU A 99 -11.17 -16.15 -18.53
N ASP A 100 -11.79 -16.52 -19.66
CA ASP A 100 -12.98 -17.35 -19.71
C ASP A 100 -12.78 -18.76 -19.15
N SER A 101 -11.58 -19.28 -19.27
CA SER A 101 -11.25 -20.65 -18.85
C SER A 101 -11.22 -20.80 -17.33
N TRP A 102 -10.72 -19.79 -16.60
CA TRP A 102 -10.48 -19.89 -15.17
C TRP A 102 -11.33 -18.99 -14.28
N LEU A 103 -11.72 -17.79 -14.75
CA LEU A 103 -12.49 -16.84 -13.97
C LEU A 103 -13.97 -17.26 -13.88
N LYS A 104 -14.47 -17.45 -12.66
CA LYS A 104 -15.84 -17.94 -12.40
C LYS A 104 -16.75 -16.91 -11.74
N GLY A 105 -16.28 -15.70 -11.47
CA GLY A 105 -17.05 -14.61 -10.87
C GLY A 105 -16.60 -13.25 -11.35
N ALA A 106 -17.43 -12.22 -11.18
CA ALA A 106 -17.08 -10.85 -11.48
C ALA A 106 -16.23 -10.28 -10.34
N PRO A 107 -15.04 -9.69 -10.63
CA PRO A 107 -14.28 -8.95 -9.65
C PRO A 107 -15.05 -7.70 -9.17
N GLU A 108 -14.89 -7.35 -7.90
CA GLU A 108 -15.38 -6.09 -7.36
C GLU A 108 -14.47 -4.92 -7.81
N GLN A 109 -13.16 -5.20 -7.98
CA GLN A 109 -12.14 -4.24 -8.38
C GLN A 109 -11.16 -4.84 -9.39
N ILE A 110 -10.85 -4.06 -10.42
CA ILE A 110 -9.85 -4.38 -11.44
C ILE A 110 -8.76 -3.30 -11.39
N GLU A 111 -7.53 -3.71 -11.14
CA GLU A 111 -6.39 -2.81 -11.07
C GLU A 111 -5.47 -3.06 -12.28
N LEU A 112 -5.14 -2.01 -13.02
CA LEU A 112 -4.26 -2.08 -14.19
C LEU A 112 -2.88 -1.57 -13.81
N TRP A 113 -1.92 -2.47 -13.79
CA TRP A 113 -0.57 -2.24 -13.31
C TRP A 113 0.49 -2.36 -14.40
N GLY A 114 1.59 -1.64 -14.23
CA GLY A 114 2.78 -1.74 -15.05
C GLY A 114 3.99 -1.19 -14.28
N GLY A 115 5.12 -0.96 -14.95
CA GLY A 115 6.08 0.02 -14.49
C GLY A 115 5.41 1.40 -14.48
N GLU A 116 5.02 1.87 -15.68
CA GLU A 116 4.05 2.95 -15.87
C GLU A 116 2.93 2.44 -16.80
N PRO A 117 1.66 2.39 -16.34
CA PRO A 117 0.57 1.84 -17.15
C PRO A 117 0.37 2.56 -18.50
N PHE A 118 0.53 3.87 -18.54
CA PHE A 118 0.33 4.62 -19.79
C PHE A 118 1.43 4.42 -20.85
N VAL A 119 2.56 3.82 -20.52
CA VAL A 119 3.51 3.28 -21.50
C VAL A 119 2.84 2.19 -22.36
N TYR A 120 1.86 1.49 -21.81
CA TYR A 120 1.11 0.42 -22.48
C TYR A 120 -0.22 0.91 -23.07
N TRP A 121 -0.29 2.16 -23.51
CA TRP A 121 -1.52 2.81 -23.96
C TRP A 121 -2.31 2.00 -25.00
N ALA A 122 -1.63 1.43 -25.98
CA ALA A 122 -2.26 0.59 -27.00
C ALA A 122 -2.98 -0.65 -26.42
N LYS A 123 -2.51 -1.18 -25.30
CA LYS A 123 -3.16 -2.29 -24.59
C LYS A 123 -4.33 -1.79 -23.76
N LEU A 124 -4.17 -0.69 -23.01
CA LEU A 124 -5.22 -0.10 -22.20
C LEU A 124 -6.45 0.25 -23.03
N LYS A 125 -6.26 0.83 -24.21
CA LYS A 125 -7.36 1.14 -25.15
C LYS A 125 -8.18 -0.07 -25.59
N ARG A 126 -7.64 -1.28 -25.52
CA ARG A 126 -8.35 -2.53 -25.82
C ARG A 126 -8.90 -3.20 -24.57
N LEU A 127 -8.09 -3.21 -23.49
CA LEU A 127 -8.44 -3.90 -22.25
C LEU A 127 -9.60 -3.23 -21.53
N ILE A 128 -9.55 -1.91 -21.34
CA ILE A 128 -10.51 -1.19 -20.50
C ILE A 128 -11.94 -1.31 -21.06
N PRO A 129 -12.21 -1.02 -22.36
CA PRO A 129 -13.55 -1.16 -22.91
C PRO A 129 -14.12 -2.60 -22.78
N ALA A 130 -13.31 -3.60 -23.10
CA ALA A 130 -13.73 -4.99 -23.06
C ALA A 130 -13.94 -5.51 -21.63
N LEU A 131 -13.11 -5.06 -20.68
CA LEU A 131 -13.31 -5.40 -19.25
C LEU A 131 -14.53 -4.70 -18.67
N ALA A 132 -14.80 -3.43 -19.03
CA ALA A 132 -15.95 -2.67 -18.57
C ALA A 132 -17.27 -3.25 -19.13
N GLU A 133 -17.29 -3.70 -20.38
CA GLU A 133 -18.44 -4.41 -20.97
C GLU A 133 -18.70 -5.73 -20.24
N ARG A 134 -17.63 -6.48 -19.92
CA ARG A 134 -17.72 -7.77 -19.26
C ARG A 134 -18.07 -7.69 -17.78
N PHE A 135 -17.54 -6.68 -17.07
CA PHE A 135 -17.70 -6.47 -15.64
C PHE A 135 -18.23 -5.06 -15.32
N PRO A 136 -19.48 -4.75 -15.67
CA PRO A 136 -20.02 -3.40 -15.62
C PRO A 136 -20.13 -2.82 -14.18
N THR A 137 -20.02 -3.66 -13.16
CA THR A 137 -20.06 -3.25 -11.75
C THR A 137 -18.68 -3.18 -11.10
N ALA A 138 -17.62 -3.59 -11.81
CA ALA A 138 -16.27 -3.54 -11.28
C ALA A 138 -15.74 -2.11 -11.27
N ARG A 139 -15.08 -1.73 -10.16
CA ARG A 139 -14.33 -0.47 -10.08
C ARG A 139 -12.97 -0.65 -10.75
N PHE A 140 -12.57 0.34 -11.55
CA PHE A 140 -11.25 0.34 -12.18
C PHE A 140 -10.30 1.24 -11.43
N LEU A 141 -9.03 0.82 -11.29
CA LEU A 141 -7.97 1.61 -10.68
C LEU A 141 -6.71 1.56 -11.55
N ILE A 142 -6.12 2.73 -11.78
CA ILE A 142 -4.79 2.89 -12.40
C ILE A 142 -3.91 3.71 -11.47
N ILE A 143 -2.68 3.23 -11.22
CA ILE A 143 -1.64 3.99 -10.53
C ILE A 143 -0.63 4.47 -11.58
N THR A 144 -0.47 5.78 -11.71
CA THR A 144 0.38 6.41 -12.75
C THR A 144 1.26 7.51 -12.16
N ASN A 145 2.42 7.76 -12.78
CA ASN A 145 3.26 8.91 -12.47
C ASN A 145 2.77 10.23 -13.13
N GLY A 146 1.70 10.17 -13.90
CA GLY A 146 1.04 11.33 -14.51
C GLY A 146 1.79 11.96 -15.71
N SER A 147 3.05 11.62 -15.94
CA SER A 147 3.90 12.28 -16.93
C SER A 147 3.49 12.03 -18.39
N LEU A 148 2.63 11.04 -18.64
CA LEU A 148 2.12 10.68 -19.96
C LEU A 148 0.64 11.02 -20.14
N LEU A 149 0.05 11.78 -19.21
CA LEU A 149 -1.33 12.25 -19.35
C LEU A 149 -1.48 13.17 -20.56
N ASP A 150 -2.60 13.01 -21.26
CA ASP A 150 -3.05 13.84 -22.38
C ASP A 150 -4.57 13.77 -22.51
N ARG A 151 -5.16 14.46 -23.46
CA ARG A 151 -6.62 14.49 -23.66
C ARG A 151 -7.20 13.09 -23.90
N GLU A 152 -6.55 12.26 -24.72
CA GLU A 152 -7.06 10.93 -25.06
C GLU A 152 -7.15 10.03 -23.80
N LYS A 153 -6.17 10.13 -22.90
CA LYS A 153 -6.14 9.36 -21.64
C LYS A 153 -7.19 9.88 -20.65
N LEU A 154 -7.31 11.20 -20.54
CA LEU A 154 -8.31 11.82 -19.67
C LEU A 154 -9.74 11.44 -20.13
N ASP A 155 -10.03 11.50 -21.45
CA ASP A 155 -11.33 11.07 -21.98
C ASP A 155 -11.64 9.62 -21.66
N LEU A 156 -10.66 8.72 -21.71
CA LEU A 156 -10.82 7.32 -21.35
C LEU A 156 -11.08 7.14 -19.85
N ILE A 157 -10.35 7.86 -19.00
CA ILE A 157 -10.50 7.84 -17.54
C ILE A 157 -11.92 8.27 -17.15
N VAL A 158 -12.39 9.38 -17.70
CA VAL A 158 -13.74 9.92 -17.45
C VAL A 158 -14.81 8.95 -17.98
N LYS A 159 -14.66 8.47 -19.21
CA LYS A 159 -15.64 7.59 -19.87
C LYS A 159 -15.90 6.29 -19.12
N TYR A 160 -14.86 5.70 -18.53
CA TYR A 160 -14.94 4.39 -17.85
C TYR A 160 -14.91 4.49 -16.33
N ASP A 161 -15.06 5.70 -15.80
CA ASP A 161 -15.14 5.97 -14.37
C ASP A 161 -13.95 5.37 -13.58
N ILE A 162 -12.73 5.64 -14.07
CA ILE A 162 -11.50 5.03 -13.54
C ILE A 162 -10.99 5.85 -12.36
N ASP A 163 -10.75 5.21 -11.22
CA ASP A 163 -10.03 5.79 -10.10
C ASP A 163 -8.53 5.92 -10.43
N ILE A 164 -7.92 7.05 -10.09
CA ILE A 164 -6.51 7.32 -10.37
C ILE A 164 -5.74 7.53 -9.07
N GLY A 165 -4.68 6.73 -8.88
CA GLY A 165 -3.62 7.04 -7.95
C GLY A 165 -2.50 7.77 -8.67
N LEU A 166 -2.39 9.09 -8.51
CA LEU A 166 -1.31 9.88 -9.10
C LEU A 166 -0.08 9.80 -8.19
N SER A 167 0.95 9.11 -8.66
CA SER A 167 2.18 8.92 -7.89
C SER A 167 3.04 10.18 -7.92
N HIS A 168 3.13 10.91 -6.80
CA HIS A 168 3.95 12.10 -6.68
C HIS A 168 4.40 12.33 -5.24
N ASP A 169 5.70 12.54 -5.03
CA ASP A 169 6.28 12.62 -3.67
C ASP A 169 6.44 14.07 -3.16
N GLY A 170 5.83 15.04 -3.82
CA GLY A 170 5.97 16.44 -3.42
C GLY A 170 7.43 16.90 -3.43
N PRO A 171 7.97 17.41 -2.30
CA PRO A 171 9.38 17.84 -2.23
C PRO A 171 10.39 16.73 -2.60
N GLY A 172 10.03 15.46 -2.38
CA GLY A 172 10.85 14.30 -2.69
C GLY A 172 10.77 13.80 -4.14
N GLN A 173 10.08 14.49 -5.03
CA GLN A 173 9.84 14.05 -6.41
C GLN A 173 11.12 13.73 -7.19
N GLY A 174 12.24 14.37 -6.87
CA GLY A 174 13.55 14.08 -7.45
C GLY A 174 13.99 12.61 -7.33
N GLN A 175 13.52 11.88 -6.31
CA GLN A 175 13.76 10.45 -6.12
C GLN A 175 13.01 9.57 -7.14
N ARG A 176 11.93 10.08 -7.75
CA ARG A 176 11.19 9.37 -8.81
C ARG A 176 11.75 9.66 -10.19
N GLY A 177 12.03 10.93 -10.49
CA GLY A 177 12.44 11.39 -11.79
C GLY A 177 12.04 12.85 -12.03
N PRO A 178 11.97 13.30 -13.28
CA PRO A 178 11.52 14.67 -13.60
C PRO A 178 10.14 14.96 -13.00
N ASP A 179 9.99 16.16 -12.42
CA ASP A 179 8.70 16.59 -11.88
C ASP A 179 7.75 16.93 -13.05
N PRO A 180 6.62 16.22 -13.20
CA PRO A 180 5.66 16.53 -14.25
C PRO A 180 4.98 17.90 -14.06
N LEU A 181 5.00 18.45 -12.85
CA LEU A 181 4.48 19.81 -12.60
C LEU A 181 5.42 20.93 -13.03
N ASP A 182 6.67 20.64 -13.35
CA ASP A 182 7.61 21.61 -13.95
C ASP A 182 7.40 21.80 -15.45
N ASP A 183 6.76 20.85 -16.12
CA ASP A 183 6.41 20.92 -17.54
C ASP A 183 4.99 21.50 -17.70
N PRO A 184 4.79 22.66 -18.34
CA PRO A 184 3.47 23.31 -18.41
C PRO A 184 2.38 22.45 -19.09
N GLU A 185 2.75 21.62 -20.09
CA GLU A 185 1.79 20.76 -20.77
C GLU A 185 1.33 19.61 -19.87
N ARG A 186 2.28 18.94 -19.19
CA ARG A 186 1.98 17.85 -18.25
C ARG A 186 1.20 18.34 -17.05
N ARG A 187 1.61 19.48 -16.50
CA ARG A 187 0.91 20.16 -15.41
C ARG A 187 -0.55 20.44 -15.78
N HIS A 188 -0.79 20.99 -16.99
CA HIS A 188 -2.14 21.24 -17.47
C HIS A 188 -3.02 19.99 -17.44
N TRP A 189 -2.50 18.83 -17.85
CA TRP A 189 -3.28 17.59 -17.85
C TRP A 189 -3.48 17.02 -16.44
N ILE A 190 -2.54 17.20 -15.52
CA ILE A 190 -2.71 16.85 -14.11
C ILE A 190 -3.78 17.73 -13.46
N GLU A 191 -3.74 19.03 -13.67
CA GLU A 191 -4.74 19.98 -13.19
C GLU A 191 -6.13 19.66 -13.77
N ALA A 192 -6.23 19.35 -15.05
CA ALA A 192 -7.47 18.92 -15.70
C ALA A 192 -8.01 17.60 -15.08
N LEU A 193 -7.15 16.62 -14.84
CA LEU A 193 -7.53 15.38 -14.18
C LEU A 193 -8.08 15.64 -12.75
N LEU A 194 -7.42 16.46 -11.96
CA LEU A 194 -7.85 16.82 -10.61
C LEU A 194 -9.20 17.55 -10.64
N ALA A 195 -9.42 18.45 -11.61
CA ALA A 195 -10.68 19.19 -11.75
C ALA A 195 -11.84 18.32 -12.25
N GLU A 196 -11.61 17.44 -13.23
CA GLU A 196 -12.66 16.60 -13.83
C GLU A 196 -12.99 15.36 -12.98
N ARG A 197 -12.10 14.94 -12.05
CA ARG A 197 -12.20 13.69 -11.28
C ARG A 197 -11.90 13.87 -9.80
N GLU A 198 -12.26 14.97 -9.18
CA GLU A 198 -11.92 15.37 -7.79
C GLU A 198 -12.04 14.21 -6.77
N ASP A 199 -13.17 13.50 -6.75
CA ASP A 199 -13.45 12.40 -5.81
C ASP A 199 -12.82 11.05 -6.22
N HIS A 200 -12.20 10.97 -7.41
CA HIS A 200 -11.66 9.74 -8.01
C HIS A 200 -10.16 9.79 -8.24
N VAL A 201 -9.50 10.84 -7.75
CA VAL A 201 -8.05 10.99 -7.83
C VAL A 201 -7.48 11.14 -6.42
N SER A 202 -6.40 10.44 -6.15
CA SER A 202 -5.56 10.68 -4.96
C SER A 202 -4.11 10.85 -5.37
N ILE A 203 -3.41 11.79 -4.76
CA ILE A 203 -1.96 11.91 -4.91
C ILE A 203 -1.32 10.92 -3.94
N ASN A 204 -0.67 9.89 -4.49
CA ASN A 204 -0.05 8.83 -3.73
C ASN A 204 1.43 9.14 -3.50
N THR A 205 1.78 9.37 -2.24
CA THR A 205 3.12 9.77 -1.82
C THR A 205 3.82 8.64 -1.05
N VAL A 206 5.08 8.36 -1.41
CA VAL A 206 5.98 7.50 -0.63
C VAL A 206 6.92 8.39 0.16
N LEU A 207 7.01 8.17 1.48
CA LEU A 207 7.87 8.95 2.36
C LEU A 207 9.31 8.46 2.31
N THR A 208 10.23 9.40 2.16
CA THR A 208 11.69 9.21 2.11
C THR A 208 12.38 10.22 3.02
N ALA A 209 13.69 10.23 3.06
CA ALA A 209 14.46 11.26 3.80
C ALA A 209 14.20 12.70 3.30
N GLU A 210 13.76 12.86 2.04
CA GLU A 210 13.55 14.17 1.44
C GLU A 210 12.13 14.74 1.67
N ASN A 211 11.18 13.91 2.10
CA ASN A 211 9.78 14.31 2.24
C ASN A 211 9.05 13.63 3.42
N HIS A 212 9.71 13.47 4.55
CA HIS A 212 9.10 12.88 5.75
C HIS A 212 8.38 13.89 6.68
N ASP A 213 8.42 15.18 6.36
CA ASP A 213 7.63 16.22 7.00
C ASP A 213 6.30 16.39 6.26
N LEU A 214 5.20 16.01 6.91
CA LEU A 214 3.88 15.97 6.29
C LEU A 214 3.31 17.37 6.03
N ASP A 215 3.58 18.32 6.91
CA ASP A 215 3.13 19.70 6.72
C ASP A 215 3.86 20.33 5.52
N ALA A 216 5.15 20.06 5.37
CA ALA A 216 5.92 20.51 4.22
C ALA A 216 5.39 19.92 2.91
N ILE A 217 4.97 18.65 2.89
CA ILE A 217 4.33 18.03 1.71
C ILE A 217 3.03 18.75 1.36
N LYS A 218 2.17 19.01 2.34
CA LYS A 218 0.90 19.69 2.14
C LYS A 218 1.10 21.10 1.58
N VAL A 219 1.97 21.88 2.21
CA VAL A 219 2.31 23.25 1.78
C VAL A 219 2.86 23.23 0.36
N TRP A 220 3.76 22.29 0.04
CA TRP A 220 4.36 22.17 -1.29
C TRP A 220 3.31 21.95 -2.39
N PHE A 221 2.35 21.03 -2.20
CA PHE A 221 1.28 20.82 -3.17
C PHE A 221 0.35 22.03 -3.27
N GLN A 222 0.02 22.68 -2.15
CA GLN A 222 -0.82 23.88 -2.14
C GLN A 222 -0.17 25.05 -2.89
N GLU A 223 1.13 25.25 -2.73
CA GLU A 223 1.89 26.28 -3.48
C GLU A 223 1.99 25.95 -4.98
N ARG A 224 2.15 24.68 -5.32
CA ARG A 224 2.33 24.24 -6.72
C ARG A 224 1.03 24.18 -7.53
N LEU A 225 -0.06 23.75 -6.92
CA LEU A 225 -1.34 23.52 -7.61
C LEU A 225 -2.39 24.58 -7.25
N GLY A 226 -2.16 25.39 -6.22
CA GLY A 226 -3.08 26.47 -5.81
C GLY A 226 -4.40 25.97 -5.21
N LEU A 227 -4.47 24.69 -4.81
CA LEU A 227 -5.65 24.05 -4.24
C LEU A 227 -5.26 22.96 -3.23
N ASP A 228 -6.19 22.62 -2.34
CA ASP A 228 -6.07 21.44 -1.48
C ASP A 228 -6.28 20.18 -2.35
N VAL A 229 -5.27 19.35 -2.40
CA VAL A 229 -5.34 18.10 -3.17
C VAL A 229 -5.46 16.90 -2.22
N PRO A 230 -6.15 15.82 -2.61
CA PRO A 230 -6.31 14.63 -1.79
C PRO A 230 -5.00 13.82 -1.77
N ILE A 231 -4.14 14.10 -0.79
CA ILE A 231 -2.87 13.39 -0.60
C ILE A 231 -3.14 12.10 0.19
N SER A 232 -2.66 10.97 -0.33
CA SER A 232 -2.71 9.67 0.32
C SER A 232 -1.31 9.12 0.52
N LEU A 233 -0.95 8.80 1.75
CA LEU A 233 0.33 8.15 2.03
C LEU A 233 0.23 6.65 1.74
N GLU A 234 0.96 6.17 0.74
CA GLU A 234 1.13 4.73 0.51
C GLU A 234 1.90 4.08 1.67
N GLY A 235 2.86 4.79 2.22
CA GLY A 235 3.70 4.39 3.33
C GLY A 235 5.06 5.05 3.26
N VAL A 236 6.01 4.43 3.91
CA VAL A 236 7.41 4.83 3.93
C VAL A 236 8.21 3.93 2.98
N VAL A 237 9.32 4.45 2.46
CA VAL A 237 10.20 3.70 1.56
C VAL A 237 10.60 2.34 2.13
N ASN A 238 10.42 1.29 1.33
CA ASN A 238 10.91 -0.05 1.63
C ASN A 238 12.23 -0.30 0.87
N VAL A 239 13.13 -1.01 1.50
CA VAL A 239 14.45 -1.32 0.94
C VAL A 239 14.39 -2.69 0.28
N TYR A 240 14.50 -2.74 -1.05
CA TYR A 240 14.39 -3.99 -1.82
C TYR A 240 15.74 -4.51 -2.32
N ASP A 241 16.75 -3.65 -2.40
CA ASP A 241 18.09 -3.98 -2.89
C ASP A 241 19.18 -3.10 -2.27
N ALA A 242 20.43 -3.37 -2.62
CA ALA A 242 21.57 -2.60 -2.13
C ALA A 242 21.59 -1.15 -2.62
N ALA A 243 21.06 -0.87 -3.81
CA ALA A 243 20.99 0.50 -4.33
C ALA A 243 20.00 1.34 -3.51
N THR A 244 18.84 0.78 -3.20
CA THR A 244 17.86 1.42 -2.31
C THR A 244 18.39 1.59 -0.89
N LEU A 245 19.14 0.59 -0.38
CA LEU A 245 19.75 0.64 0.96
C LEU A 245 20.76 1.80 1.12
N LEU A 246 21.49 2.12 0.05
CA LEU A 246 22.50 3.17 0.02
C LEU A 246 22.02 4.46 -0.64
N GLY A 247 20.79 4.47 -1.14
CA GLY A 247 20.22 5.58 -1.89
C GLY A 247 19.91 6.82 -1.04
N ALA A 248 19.84 7.97 -1.69
CA ALA A 248 19.57 9.27 -1.04
C ALA A 248 18.19 9.35 -0.35
N GLY A 249 17.24 8.50 -0.73
CA GLY A 249 15.92 8.43 -0.07
C GLY A 249 15.89 7.64 1.24
N ARG A 250 17.03 7.10 1.68
CA ARG A 250 17.14 6.33 2.93
C ARG A 250 16.90 7.22 4.14
N LEU A 251 16.05 6.73 5.06
CA LEU A 251 15.80 7.38 6.35
C LEU A 251 16.86 6.97 7.36
N GLU A 252 17.50 7.93 7.98
CA GLU A 252 18.39 7.75 9.12
C GLU A 252 17.61 7.87 10.45
N GLU A 253 18.25 7.62 11.58
CA GLU A 253 17.56 7.61 12.88
C GLU A 253 16.87 8.95 13.21
N ALA A 254 17.50 10.07 12.87
CA ALA A 254 16.92 11.41 13.06
C ALA A 254 15.66 11.61 12.20
N ASP A 255 15.67 11.12 10.95
CA ASP A 255 14.53 11.19 10.03
C ASP A 255 13.37 10.32 10.54
N LEU A 256 13.66 9.12 11.05
CA LEU A 256 12.67 8.22 11.64
C LEU A 256 12.00 8.85 12.86
N HIS A 257 12.74 9.58 13.68
CA HIS A 257 12.20 10.29 14.82
C HIS A 257 11.31 11.47 14.39
N SER A 258 11.76 12.24 13.40
CA SER A 258 11.01 13.34 12.80
C SER A 258 9.73 12.84 12.12
N LEU A 259 9.82 11.79 11.32
CA LEU A 259 8.67 11.14 10.67
C LEU A 259 7.59 10.71 11.68
N ARG A 260 7.99 10.00 12.74
CA ARG A 260 7.06 9.57 13.78
C ARG A 260 6.33 10.74 14.42
N ARG A 261 7.05 11.83 14.71
CA ARG A 261 6.49 13.04 15.29
C ARG A 261 5.54 13.75 14.32
N SER A 262 5.95 13.94 13.08
CA SER A 262 5.13 14.59 12.04
C SER A 262 3.81 13.84 11.79
N LEU A 263 3.85 12.50 11.71
CA LEU A 263 2.65 11.67 11.61
C LEU A 263 1.73 11.83 12.82
N PHE A 264 2.29 11.81 14.03
CA PHE A 264 1.52 12.02 15.25
C PHE A 264 0.85 13.39 15.25
N GLU A 265 1.59 14.48 15.01
CA GLU A 265 1.10 15.86 15.05
C GLU A 265 0.00 16.10 14.00
N SER A 266 0.21 15.64 12.77
CA SER A 266 -0.78 15.74 11.70
C SER A 266 -2.07 14.98 12.03
N LEU A 267 -1.98 13.72 12.45
CA LEU A 267 -3.14 12.88 12.76
C LEU A 267 -3.83 13.28 14.08
N ALA A 268 -3.11 13.82 15.05
CA ALA A 268 -3.69 14.35 16.28
C ALA A 268 -4.53 15.60 16.01
N THR A 269 -4.14 16.40 15.00
CA THR A 269 -4.85 17.61 14.56
C THR A 269 -6.03 17.28 13.63
N ASP A 270 -5.80 16.41 12.63
CA ASP A 270 -6.81 15.98 11.68
C ASP A 270 -6.75 14.43 11.48
N PRO A 271 -7.71 13.68 12.05
CA PRO A 271 -7.75 12.22 11.90
C PRO A 271 -7.87 11.73 10.45
N LYS A 272 -8.26 12.60 9.52
CA LYS A 272 -8.41 12.27 8.09
C LYS A 272 -7.18 12.64 7.26
N ALA A 273 -6.20 13.29 7.89
CA ALA A 273 -5.02 13.73 7.18
C ALA A 273 -4.36 12.60 6.38
N PHE A 274 -3.95 12.92 5.17
CA PHE A 274 -3.18 12.03 4.30
C PHE A 274 -3.79 10.65 4.01
N GLY A 275 -5.14 10.54 4.02
CA GLY A 275 -5.83 9.27 3.75
C GLY A 275 -5.56 8.16 4.79
N LEU A 276 -5.03 8.53 5.96
CA LEU A 276 -4.71 7.57 7.03
C LEU A 276 -5.87 7.28 7.99
N ASP A 277 -7.01 7.95 7.83
CA ASP A 277 -8.20 7.79 8.66
C ASP A 277 -8.67 6.33 8.77
N LYS A 278 -8.61 5.58 7.68
CA LYS A 278 -8.97 4.16 7.68
C LYS A 278 -8.02 3.34 8.56
N ARG A 279 -6.71 3.60 8.51
CA ARG A 279 -5.72 2.90 9.35
C ARG A 279 -5.90 3.25 10.82
N LEU A 280 -6.11 4.53 11.11
CA LEU A 280 -6.35 5.03 12.47
C LEU A 280 -7.62 4.40 13.07
N ARG A 281 -8.74 4.46 12.35
CA ARG A 281 -10.01 3.85 12.78
C ARG A 281 -9.91 2.33 12.91
N ASP A 282 -9.26 1.64 11.96
CA ASP A 282 -9.07 0.18 12.01
C ASP A 282 -8.28 -0.25 13.25
N PHE A 283 -7.28 0.54 13.65
CA PHE A 283 -6.53 0.30 14.87
C PHE A 283 -7.37 0.55 16.12
N ILE A 284 -8.07 1.69 16.22
CA ILE A 284 -8.97 1.98 17.35
C ILE A 284 -10.05 0.89 17.45
N MET A 285 -10.62 0.47 16.33
CA MET A 285 -11.59 -0.63 16.32
C MET A 285 -10.98 -1.94 16.74
N SER A 286 -9.72 -2.23 16.40
CA SER A 286 -9.05 -3.45 16.87
C SER A 286 -9.01 -3.54 18.40
N LEU A 287 -8.78 -2.40 19.06
CA LEU A 287 -8.80 -2.32 20.54
C LEU A 287 -10.21 -2.56 21.10
N LYS A 288 -11.24 -2.01 20.45
CA LYS A 288 -12.65 -2.14 20.88
C LYS A 288 -13.19 -3.56 20.73
N VAL A 289 -12.66 -4.35 19.80
CA VAL A 289 -13.15 -5.68 19.48
C VAL A 289 -12.16 -6.78 19.87
N HIS A 290 -11.07 -6.44 20.55
CA HIS A 290 -9.99 -7.34 20.93
C HIS A 290 -9.54 -8.23 19.76
N ARG A 291 -9.20 -7.59 18.61
CA ARG A 291 -8.81 -8.33 17.41
C ARG A 291 -7.52 -9.11 17.63
N PRO A 292 -7.54 -10.44 17.53
CA PRO A 292 -6.33 -11.23 17.67
C PRO A 292 -5.41 -11.10 16.46
N ILE A 293 -4.11 -11.26 16.66
CA ILE A 293 -3.10 -11.17 15.60
C ILE A 293 -3.34 -12.20 14.49
N GLU A 294 -3.90 -13.35 14.81
CA GLU A 294 -4.22 -14.44 13.90
C GLU A 294 -5.33 -14.05 12.88
N ALA A 295 -6.12 -13.03 13.20
CA ALA A 295 -7.14 -12.48 12.29
C ALA A 295 -6.55 -11.50 11.24
N LEU A 296 -5.27 -11.14 11.37
CA LEU A 296 -4.61 -10.22 10.44
C LEU A 296 -4.10 -10.97 9.21
N GLY A 297 -4.37 -10.41 8.03
CA GLY A 297 -3.67 -10.74 6.81
C GLY A 297 -2.49 -9.81 6.55
N GLN A 298 -1.73 -10.09 5.50
CA GLN A 298 -0.66 -9.23 5.02
C GLN A 298 -1.19 -7.83 4.66
N LYS A 299 -0.39 -6.78 4.87
CA LYS A 299 -0.78 -5.38 4.59
C LYS A 299 -1.33 -5.18 3.18
N CYS A 300 -0.71 -5.81 2.16
CA CYS A 300 -1.12 -5.72 0.76
C CYS A 300 -2.29 -6.65 0.36
N GLY A 301 -2.73 -7.55 1.25
CA GLY A 301 -3.80 -8.51 1.02
C GLY A 301 -3.48 -9.63 0.02
N MET A 302 -2.24 -9.73 -0.50
CA MET A 302 -1.89 -10.76 -1.48
C MET A 302 -1.83 -12.18 -0.91
N ASP A 303 -1.85 -12.34 0.39
CA ASP A 303 -2.03 -13.63 1.10
C ASP A 303 -3.49 -14.12 1.11
N ARG A 304 -4.44 -13.29 0.65
CA ARG A 304 -5.86 -13.67 0.55
C ARG A 304 -6.13 -14.42 -0.76
N PRO A 305 -6.95 -15.48 -0.73
CA PRO A 305 -7.36 -16.18 -1.96
C PRO A 305 -8.06 -15.27 -2.97
N GLU A 306 -8.84 -14.29 -2.50
CA GLU A 306 -9.65 -13.39 -3.33
C GLU A 306 -8.84 -12.29 -4.03
N HIS A 307 -7.54 -12.16 -3.74
CA HIS A 307 -6.63 -11.21 -4.40
C HIS A 307 -5.68 -11.98 -5.33
N ILE A 308 -5.74 -11.68 -6.62
CA ILE A 308 -4.88 -12.33 -7.61
C ILE A 308 -4.18 -11.29 -8.49
N ALA A 309 -2.90 -11.51 -8.77
CA ALA A 309 -2.13 -10.75 -9.74
C ALA A 309 -1.75 -11.64 -10.92
N VAL A 310 -2.16 -11.25 -12.12
CA VAL A 310 -1.90 -11.99 -13.36
C VAL A 310 -1.26 -11.09 -14.40
N ASP A 311 -0.40 -11.64 -15.26
CA ASP A 311 0.03 -10.95 -16.46
C ASP A 311 -0.88 -11.29 -17.67
N LEU A 312 -0.67 -10.62 -18.80
CA LEU A 312 -1.48 -10.85 -20.00
C LEU A 312 -1.28 -12.23 -20.63
N ARG A 313 -0.31 -13.00 -20.17
CA ARG A 313 -0.02 -14.38 -20.64
C ARG A 313 -0.55 -15.46 -19.69
N GLY A 314 -1.23 -15.07 -18.62
CA GLY A 314 -1.79 -15.98 -17.65
C GLY A 314 -0.82 -16.44 -16.55
N ASN A 315 0.38 -15.88 -16.46
CA ASN A 315 1.22 -16.15 -15.30
C ASN A 315 0.64 -15.47 -14.07
N VAL A 316 0.62 -16.19 -12.95
CA VAL A 316 0.18 -15.68 -11.65
C VAL A 316 1.39 -15.35 -10.79
N MET A 317 1.42 -14.14 -10.24
CA MET A 317 2.53 -13.62 -9.47
C MET A 317 2.18 -13.44 -7.99
N THR A 318 3.23 -13.35 -7.17
CA THR A 318 3.12 -13.03 -5.74
C THR A 318 2.47 -11.67 -5.48
N CYS A 319 2.72 -10.69 -6.35
CA CYS A 319 2.05 -9.39 -6.36
C CYS A 319 2.21 -8.72 -7.74
N GLN A 320 1.50 -7.63 -7.95
CA GLN A 320 1.53 -6.84 -9.19
C GLN A 320 2.90 -6.17 -9.48
N ASN A 321 3.74 -6.00 -8.46
CA ASN A 321 5.05 -5.35 -8.57
C ASN A 321 6.18 -6.30 -8.92
N THR A 322 5.90 -7.59 -9.12
CA THR A 322 6.92 -8.61 -9.39
C THR A 322 6.75 -9.20 -10.78
N GLY A 323 7.85 -9.57 -11.43
CA GLY A 323 7.82 -10.35 -12.67
C GLY A 323 7.50 -11.83 -12.40
N ALA A 324 7.01 -12.52 -13.43
CA ALA A 324 6.67 -13.95 -13.36
C ALA A 324 7.91 -14.84 -13.42
N LYS A 325 8.89 -14.63 -12.52
CA LYS A 325 10.15 -15.39 -12.44
C LYS A 325 10.46 -15.86 -11.02
N GLY A 326 11.17 -16.98 -10.94
CA GLY A 326 11.67 -17.55 -9.69
C GLY A 326 10.57 -17.68 -8.63
N LYS A 327 10.85 -17.24 -7.40
CA LYS A 327 9.90 -17.30 -6.26
C LYS A 327 8.66 -16.44 -6.44
N HIS A 328 8.66 -15.51 -7.41
CA HIS A 328 7.55 -14.61 -7.66
C HIS A 328 6.53 -15.13 -8.67
N LYS A 329 6.82 -16.17 -9.45
CA LYS A 329 5.83 -16.91 -10.23
C LYS A 329 5.23 -18.01 -9.36
N ILE A 330 3.95 -17.90 -9.03
CA ILE A 330 3.26 -18.85 -8.13
C ILE A 330 2.36 -19.83 -8.89
N GLY A 331 2.29 -19.73 -10.21
CA GLY A 331 1.55 -20.63 -11.06
C GLY A 331 1.17 -20.03 -12.41
N HIS A 332 0.24 -20.69 -13.10
CA HIS A 332 -0.33 -20.25 -14.37
C HIS A 332 -1.84 -20.56 -14.41
N VAL A 333 -2.62 -19.73 -15.09
CA VAL A 333 -4.09 -19.87 -15.12
C VAL A 333 -4.56 -21.16 -15.82
N ASP A 334 -3.74 -21.76 -16.67
CA ASP A 334 -4.05 -23.04 -17.33
C ASP A 334 -4.04 -24.23 -16.34
N ASP A 335 -3.28 -24.12 -15.25
CA ASP A 335 -3.27 -25.07 -14.14
C ASP A 335 -3.62 -24.33 -12.85
N PHE A 336 -4.85 -23.81 -12.79
CA PHE A 336 -5.27 -22.91 -11.74
C PHE A 336 -5.21 -23.52 -10.34
N ASP A 337 -5.48 -24.81 -10.22
CA ASP A 337 -5.53 -25.52 -8.94
C ASP A 337 -4.13 -25.78 -8.35
N ALA A 338 -3.09 -25.67 -9.19
CA ALA A 338 -1.68 -25.71 -8.76
C ALA A 338 -1.14 -24.34 -8.32
N ILE A 339 -1.92 -23.25 -8.47
CA ILE A 339 -1.49 -21.92 -8.02
C ILE A 339 -1.39 -21.90 -6.50
N ALA A 340 -0.20 -21.60 -5.98
CA ALA A 340 0.06 -21.67 -4.56
C ALA A 340 1.07 -20.60 -4.10
N LEU A 341 0.62 -19.67 -3.27
CA LEU A 341 1.46 -18.66 -2.64
C LEU A 341 2.16 -19.24 -1.42
N ASN A 342 3.47 -19.27 -1.44
CA ASN A 342 4.26 -19.62 -0.27
C ASN A 342 4.19 -18.49 0.77
N THR A 343 3.69 -18.80 1.96
CA THR A 343 3.53 -17.88 3.08
C THR A 343 4.52 -18.13 4.23
N ALA A 344 5.58 -18.93 4.00
CA ALA A 344 6.56 -19.27 5.05
C ALA A 344 7.27 -18.03 5.64
N THR A 345 7.36 -16.93 4.89
CA THR A 345 7.95 -15.64 5.30
C THR A 345 6.91 -14.60 5.71
N HIS A 346 5.66 -15.02 5.90
CA HIS A 346 4.59 -14.15 6.42
C HIS A 346 4.96 -13.61 7.81
N PHE A 347 4.50 -12.38 8.14
CA PHE A 347 4.84 -11.73 9.41
C PHE A 347 4.48 -12.57 10.65
N ALA A 348 3.41 -13.37 10.56
CA ALA A 348 2.98 -14.26 11.64
C ALA A 348 4.04 -15.32 12.03
N PHE A 349 5.10 -15.49 11.23
CA PHE A 349 6.19 -16.45 11.45
C PHE A 349 7.54 -15.77 11.66
N ARG A 350 7.56 -14.43 11.85
CA ARG A 350 8.75 -13.63 12.09
C ARG A 350 8.80 -13.21 13.57
N ASP A 351 9.85 -13.60 14.28
CA ASP A 351 10.01 -13.29 15.70
C ASP A 351 10.00 -11.77 15.95
N GLU A 352 10.60 -10.99 15.05
CA GLU A 352 10.63 -9.54 15.12
C GLU A 352 9.22 -8.92 15.05
N CYS A 353 8.32 -9.52 14.24
CA CYS A 353 6.94 -9.06 14.13
C CYS A 353 6.11 -9.49 15.34
N MET A 354 6.34 -10.71 15.86
CA MET A 354 5.62 -11.22 17.01
C MET A 354 5.99 -10.48 18.29
N SER A 355 7.16 -9.85 18.35
CA SER A 355 7.59 -9.00 19.47
C SER A 355 7.45 -7.50 19.18
N CYS A 356 6.55 -7.06 18.28
CA CYS A 356 6.44 -5.67 17.84
C CYS A 356 5.14 -5.02 18.34
N PRO A 357 5.18 -3.87 19.04
CA PRO A 357 3.99 -3.18 19.55
C PRO A 357 3.07 -2.65 18.44
N VAL A 358 3.59 -2.40 17.24
CA VAL A 358 2.80 -1.85 16.11
C VAL A 358 2.35 -2.90 15.10
N VAL A 359 2.43 -4.20 15.43
CA VAL A 359 2.11 -5.29 14.49
C VAL A 359 0.66 -5.21 13.96
N GLN A 360 -0.29 -4.76 14.76
CA GLN A 360 -1.68 -4.56 14.36
C GLN A 360 -1.85 -3.55 13.21
N LEU A 361 -0.95 -2.57 13.10
CA LEU A 361 -0.91 -1.56 12.05
C LEU A 361 0.00 -1.97 10.88
N CYS A 362 1.24 -2.38 11.19
CA CYS A 362 2.29 -2.68 10.20
C CYS A 362 2.00 -3.95 9.41
N LYS A 363 1.55 -5.03 10.07
CA LYS A 363 1.31 -6.35 9.46
C LYS A 363 2.54 -6.86 8.69
N GLY A 364 3.75 -6.57 9.22
CA GLY A 364 5.04 -7.06 8.73
C GLY A 364 5.55 -6.50 7.41
N SER A 365 5.00 -5.38 6.92
CA SER A 365 5.43 -4.78 5.65
C SER A 365 5.34 -5.78 4.47
N CYS A 366 6.39 -5.89 3.63
CA CYS A 366 6.45 -6.86 2.54
C CYS A 366 7.01 -8.21 3.02
N MET A 367 6.27 -9.31 2.82
CA MET A 367 6.70 -10.64 3.27
C MET A 367 7.90 -11.20 2.49
N PHE A 368 8.28 -10.59 1.37
CA PHE A 368 9.42 -11.03 0.55
C PHE A 368 10.73 -10.30 0.87
N LEU A 369 10.72 -9.37 1.83
CA LEU A 369 11.93 -8.72 2.34
C LEU A 369 12.61 -9.65 3.36
N GLU A 370 13.93 -9.79 3.27
CA GLU A 370 14.75 -10.66 4.10
C GLU A 370 16.04 -9.96 4.54
N GLY A 371 16.67 -10.43 5.62
CA GLY A 371 17.98 -9.96 6.08
C GLY A 371 18.03 -8.46 6.38
N GLU A 372 19.08 -7.79 5.93
CA GLU A 372 19.27 -6.35 6.17
C GLU A 372 18.22 -5.47 5.49
N PHE A 373 17.69 -5.90 4.32
CA PHE A 373 16.60 -5.18 3.65
C PHE A 373 15.32 -5.20 4.48
N PHE A 374 15.02 -6.33 5.11
CA PHE A 374 13.90 -6.41 6.04
C PHE A 374 14.12 -5.53 7.27
N LYS A 375 15.31 -5.57 7.89
CA LYS A 375 15.61 -4.78 9.09
C LYS A 375 15.46 -3.28 8.85
N GLN A 376 16.01 -2.76 7.74
CA GLN A 376 15.88 -1.34 7.41
C GLN A 376 14.43 -0.97 7.11
N SER A 377 13.72 -1.76 6.31
CA SER A 377 12.30 -1.53 6.04
C SER A 377 11.45 -1.64 7.31
N CYS A 378 11.81 -2.54 8.22
CA CYS A 378 11.15 -2.70 9.51
C CYS A 378 11.33 -1.45 10.38
N ALA A 379 12.52 -0.84 10.42
CA ALA A 379 12.76 0.41 11.14
C ALA A 379 11.88 1.55 10.59
N ASN A 380 11.83 1.69 9.27
CA ASN A 380 11.00 2.69 8.59
C ASN A 380 9.50 2.49 8.92
N GLU A 381 9.00 1.28 8.73
CA GLU A 381 7.59 0.93 9.03
C GLU A 381 7.26 1.06 10.52
N PHE A 382 8.22 0.77 11.41
CA PHE A 382 8.03 0.96 12.85
C PHE A 382 7.79 2.43 13.18
N ALA A 383 8.63 3.33 12.68
CA ALA A 383 8.49 4.78 12.91
C ALA A 383 7.14 5.30 12.37
N PHE A 384 6.78 4.90 11.14
CA PHE A 384 5.52 5.25 10.50
C PHE A 384 4.31 4.79 11.32
N ASN A 385 4.25 3.52 11.66
CA ASN A 385 3.09 2.95 12.37
C ASN A 385 3.04 3.36 13.85
N MET A 386 4.19 3.68 14.45
CA MET A 386 4.24 4.23 15.81
C MET A 386 3.59 5.62 15.86
N GLY A 387 3.82 6.49 14.86
CA GLY A 387 3.15 7.78 14.78
C GLY A 387 1.62 7.65 14.70
N ILE A 388 1.11 6.69 13.93
CA ILE A 388 -0.33 6.39 13.85
C ILE A 388 -0.86 5.85 15.20
N MET A 389 -0.12 4.96 15.87
CA MET A 389 -0.50 4.42 17.18
C MET A 389 -0.54 5.52 18.24
N MET A 390 0.44 6.43 18.26
CA MET A 390 0.46 7.59 19.15
C MET A 390 -0.77 8.47 18.94
N ALA A 391 -1.14 8.76 17.70
CA ALA A 391 -2.33 9.53 17.37
C ALA A 391 -3.62 8.81 17.80
N ALA A 392 -3.71 7.49 17.64
CA ALA A 392 -4.85 6.71 18.10
C ALA A 392 -5.02 6.80 19.63
N VAL A 393 -3.92 6.65 20.38
CA VAL A 393 -3.94 6.80 21.85
C VAL A 393 -4.30 8.21 22.26
N TRP A 394 -3.80 9.23 21.54
CA TRP A 394 -4.19 10.63 21.76
C TRP A 394 -5.70 10.85 21.58
N HIS A 395 -6.30 10.36 20.52
CA HIS A 395 -7.75 10.47 20.31
C HIS A 395 -8.59 9.75 21.37
N LEU A 396 -8.04 8.70 21.98
CA LEU A 396 -8.73 7.97 23.05
C LEU A 396 -8.54 8.59 24.44
N THR A 397 -7.44 9.33 24.68
CA THR A 397 -7.04 9.71 26.04
C THR A 397 -6.76 11.21 26.22
N GLY A 398 -6.49 11.94 25.15
CA GLY A 398 -5.96 13.31 25.19
C GLY A 398 -4.51 13.39 25.69
N MET A 399 -3.79 12.28 25.78
CA MET A 399 -2.42 12.20 26.28
C MET A 399 -1.47 11.64 25.20
N VAL A 400 -0.22 12.08 25.25
CA VAL A 400 0.84 11.67 24.29
C VAL A 400 1.57 10.44 24.82
N VAL A 401 1.83 9.47 23.96
CA VAL A 401 2.71 8.33 24.29
C VAL A 401 4.16 8.81 24.28
N VAL A 402 4.81 8.82 25.44
CA VAL A 402 6.21 9.24 25.61
C VAL A 402 7.17 8.07 25.89
N GLY A 403 6.66 6.89 26.21
CA GLY A 403 7.44 5.68 26.45
C GLY A 403 6.69 4.42 26.02
N VAL A 404 7.42 3.43 25.52
CA VAL A 404 6.91 2.09 25.17
C VAL A 404 7.90 1.06 25.67
N GLU A 405 7.52 0.26 26.68
CA GLU A 405 8.38 -0.76 27.27
C GLU A 405 7.69 -2.13 27.21
N GLY A 406 8.39 -3.14 26.74
CA GLY A 406 7.90 -4.53 26.73
C GLY A 406 7.93 -5.09 28.15
N CYS A 407 6.80 -5.65 28.61
CA CYS A 407 6.75 -6.44 29.83
C CYS A 407 6.97 -7.91 29.46
N GLY A 408 8.09 -8.48 29.89
CA GLY A 408 8.47 -9.88 29.68
C GLY A 408 7.48 -10.88 30.25
#